data_56b446fb06a9cee5352c835803f2512a
#
_entry.id   56b446fb06a9cee5352c835803f2512a
#
_cell.length_a   1.000
_cell.length_b   1.000
_cell.length_c   1.000
_cell.angle_alpha   90.00
_cell.angle_beta   90.00
_cell.angle_gamma   90.00
#
_symmetry.space_group_name_H-M   'P 1'
#
loop_
_entity.id
_entity.type
_entity.pdbx_description
1 polymer ?
#
loop_
_entity_poly.entity_id
_entity_poly.type
_entity_poly.pdbx_seq_one_letter_code
_entity_poly.pdbx_strand_id
1 'polypeptide(L)'
;TQTTSGSQTPDFSQYNSFVWTLSGNLTLSNPGDEIAGMSGVFIFIHSGAGRTVSLGTDYETVGGAGLTLSTTSGATDIVPYYVAASNRIILGAPQLAVS
;
A
#
# COMPACT_ATOMS: atom_id res chain seq x y z
N THR A 1 -7.73 -4.18 -10.26
CA THR A 1 -8.48 -3.81 -9.06
C THR A 1 -8.94 -5.06 -8.32
N GLN A 2 -8.79 -5.06 -7.03
CA GLN A 2 -9.11 -6.23 -6.22
C GLN A 2 -9.79 -5.79 -4.93
N THR A 3 -10.92 -6.42 -4.61
CA THR A 3 -11.59 -6.22 -3.32
C THR A 3 -10.94 -7.13 -2.30
N THR A 4 -10.43 -6.58 -1.18
CA THR A 4 -9.60 -7.38 -0.31
C THR A 4 -9.63 -6.93 1.14
N SER A 5 -9.31 -7.89 1.99
CA SER A 5 -9.01 -7.70 3.41
C SER A 5 -8.01 -8.79 3.81
N GLY A 6 -7.50 -8.74 5.04
CA GLY A 6 -6.53 -9.70 5.51
C GLY A 6 -5.15 -9.45 4.91
N SER A 7 -4.36 -10.50 4.72
CA SER A 7 -2.98 -10.37 4.23
C SER A 7 -2.93 -10.48 2.72
N GLN A 8 -2.22 -9.55 2.09
CA GLN A 8 -1.99 -9.54 0.65
C GLN A 8 -0.52 -9.31 0.36
N THR A 9 -0.02 -9.97 -0.67
CA THR A 9 1.38 -9.82 -1.10
C THR A 9 1.38 -9.21 -2.50
N PRO A 10 1.90 -7.99 -2.67
CA PRO A 10 2.00 -7.39 -4.00
C PRO A 10 2.89 -8.23 -4.92
N ASP A 11 2.50 -8.37 -6.18
CA ASP A 11 3.25 -9.13 -7.17
C ASP A 11 4.06 -8.18 -8.03
N PHE A 12 5.27 -7.85 -7.60
CA PHE A 12 6.15 -6.93 -8.31
C PHE A 12 6.79 -7.54 -9.55
N SER A 13 6.64 -8.85 -9.76
CA SER A 13 7.16 -9.48 -10.97
C SER A 13 6.30 -9.14 -12.19
N GLN A 14 5.04 -8.73 -12.00
CA GLN A 14 4.10 -8.46 -13.08
C GLN A 14 3.56 -7.03 -13.07
N TYR A 15 3.52 -6.38 -11.92
CA TYR A 15 2.85 -5.10 -11.77
C TYR A 15 3.71 -4.11 -10.99
N ASN A 16 3.59 -2.84 -11.31
CA ASN A 16 4.19 -1.75 -10.53
C ASN A 16 3.15 -0.77 -9.99
N SER A 17 1.88 -1.01 -10.25
CA SER A 17 0.79 -0.23 -9.70
C SER A 17 -0.28 -1.19 -9.20
N PHE A 18 -0.79 -0.92 -8.01
CA PHE A 18 -1.75 -1.81 -7.36
C PHE A 18 -2.95 -1.02 -6.90
N VAL A 19 -4.15 -1.53 -7.19
CA VAL A 19 -5.40 -0.91 -6.77
C VAL A 19 -6.17 -1.93 -5.94
N TRP A 20 -6.41 -1.61 -4.68
CA TRP A 20 -7.19 -2.45 -3.79
C TRP A 20 -8.41 -1.71 -3.28
N THR A 21 -9.58 -2.38 -3.34
CA THR A 21 -10.78 -1.93 -2.65
C THR A 21 -10.82 -2.63 -1.30
N LEU A 22 -10.72 -1.87 -0.23
CA LEU A 22 -10.61 -2.43 1.11
C LEU A 22 -11.99 -2.81 1.63
N SER A 23 -12.20 -4.10 1.83
CA SER A 23 -13.42 -4.62 2.47
C SER A 23 -13.24 -4.80 3.97
N GLY A 24 -12.04 -4.58 4.47
CA GLY A 24 -11.67 -4.67 5.87
C GLY A 24 -10.26 -4.14 6.05
N ASN A 25 -9.68 -4.35 7.21
CA ASN A 25 -8.29 -4.00 7.44
C ASN A 25 -7.39 -4.90 6.60
N LEU A 26 -6.32 -4.32 6.07
CA LEU A 26 -5.40 -4.99 5.16
C LEU A 26 -4.01 -5.06 5.79
N THR A 27 -3.32 -6.16 5.60
CA THR A 27 -1.90 -6.29 5.92
C THR A 27 -1.14 -6.57 4.63
N LEU A 28 -0.20 -5.70 4.28
CA LEU A 28 0.70 -5.92 3.16
C LEU A 28 1.87 -6.77 3.63
N SER A 29 1.92 -8.00 3.13
CA SER A 29 3.02 -8.91 3.43
C SER A 29 4.25 -8.54 2.61
N ASN A 30 5.43 -8.94 3.08
CA ASN A 30 6.67 -8.68 2.36
C ASN A 30 6.66 -9.43 1.03
N PRO A 31 6.80 -8.74 -0.11
CA PRO A 31 6.98 -9.42 -1.39
C PRO A 31 8.38 -10.02 -1.46
N GLY A 32 8.55 -11.02 -2.33
CA GLY A 32 9.85 -11.65 -2.52
C GLY A 32 10.48 -11.35 -3.86
N ASP A 33 9.81 -10.56 -4.69
CA ASP A 33 10.17 -10.37 -6.09
C ASP A 33 10.38 -8.90 -6.46
N GLU A 34 10.47 -8.01 -5.50
CA GLU A 34 10.77 -6.61 -5.76
C GLU A 34 12.21 -6.46 -6.25
N ILE A 35 12.41 -5.53 -7.18
CA ILE A 35 13.71 -5.26 -7.79
C ILE A 35 14.08 -3.81 -7.51
N ALA A 36 15.31 -3.58 -7.06
CA ALA A 36 15.80 -2.22 -6.80
C ALA A 36 15.66 -1.35 -8.05
N GLY A 37 15.14 -0.14 -7.87
CA GLY A 37 14.87 0.80 -8.95
C GLY A 37 13.41 0.80 -9.42
N MET A 38 12.60 -0.16 -8.98
CA MET A 38 11.16 -0.12 -9.29
C MET A 38 10.48 1.02 -8.55
N SER A 39 9.48 1.59 -9.18
CA SER A 39 8.63 2.59 -8.55
C SER A 39 7.22 2.46 -9.09
N GLY A 40 6.25 2.97 -8.32
CA GLY A 40 4.86 2.94 -8.70
C GLY A 40 3.99 3.48 -7.59
N VAL A 41 2.75 3.03 -7.55
CA VAL A 41 1.78 3.50 -6.56
C VAL A 41 0.94 2.35 -6.03
N PHE A 42 0.55 2.48 -4.77
CA PHE A 42 -0.55 1.71 -4.19
C PHE A 42 -1.76 2.63 -4.10
N ILE A 43 -2.89 2.17 -4.58
CA ILE A 43 -4.15 2.92 -4.53
C ILE A 43 -5.12 2.12 -3.65
N PHE A 44 -5.60 2.76 -2.59
CA PHE A 44 -6.52 2.13 -1.66
C PHE A 44 -7.87 2.83 -1.73
N ILE A 45 -8.90 2.07 -2.12
CA ILE A 45 -10.27 2.55 -2.21
C ILE A 45 -11.01 2.02 -0.99
N HIS A 46 -11.53 2.93 -0.17
CA HIS A 46 -12.22 2.55 1.07
C HIS A 46 -13.69 2.26 0.80
N SER A 47 -14.09 1.00 0.92
CA SER A 47 -15.50 0.61 0.80
C SER A 47 -16.26 0.81 2.11
N GLY A 48 -15.58 1.18 3.19
CA GLY A 48 -16.18 1.47 4.48
C GLY A 48 -15.26 2.36 5.28
N ALA A 49 -15.73 2.85 6.42
CA ALA A 49 -14.96 3.75 7.26
C ALA A 49 -13.98 2.98 8.16
N GLY A 50 -12.88 3.64 8.56
CA GLY A 50 -12.00 3.14 9.60
C GLY A 50 -11.10 1.99 9.18
N ARG A 51 -10.91 1.77 7.89
CA ARG A 51 -10.01 0.71 7.41
C ARG A 51 -8.55 1.13 7.56
N THR A 52 -7.69 0.17 7.92
CA THR A 52 -6.27 0.42 8.10
C THR A 52 -5.45 -0.52 7.26
N VAL A 53 -4.21 -0.11 6.97
CA VAL A 53 -3.24 -0.95 6.26
C VAL A 53 -2.01 -1.10 7.15
N SER A 54 -1.71 -2.34 7.52
CA SER A 54 -0.49 -2.69 8.24
C SER A 54 0.57 -3.14 7.25
N LEU A 55 1.83 -2.90 7.57
CA LEU A 55 2.93 -3.13 6.65
C LEU A 55 3.86 -4.21 7.19
N GLY A 56 4.34 -5.07 6.29
CA GLY A 56 5.42 -5.99 6.61
C GLY A 56 6.75 -5.26 6.82
N THR A 57 7.77 -6.00 7.22
CA THR A 57 9.05 -5.40 7.63
C THR A 57 9.85 -4.81 6.47
N ASP A 58 9.56 -5.21 5.24
CA ASP A 58 10.26 -4.67 4.06
C ASP A 58 9.81 -3.26 3.69
N TYR A 59 8.65 -2.84 4.19
CA TYR A 59 8.10 -1.52 3.88
C TYR A 59 8.61 -0.50 4.88
N GLU A 60 9.03 0.68 4.38
CA GLU A 60 9.53 1.77 5.20
C GLU A 60 8.71 3.02 4.96
N THR A 61 8.43 3.74 6.02
CA THR A 61 7.68 5.00 5.96
C THR A 61 8.50 6.11 6.59
N VAL A 62 8.10 7.35 6.36
CA VAL A 62 8.79 8.52 6.89
C VAL A 62 8.84 8.44 8.41
N GLY A 63 10.05 8.43 8.96
CA GLY A 63 10.26 8.35 10.41
C GLY A 63 9.83 7.04 11.04
N GLY A 64 9.55 6.01 10.25
CA GLY A 64 9.07 4.74 10.77
C GLY A 64 7.67 4.81 11.37
N ALA A 65 6.89 5.83 11.02
CA ALA A 65 5.60 6.08 11.66
C ALA A 65 4.47 5.14 11.19
N GLY A 66 4.73 4.35 10.14
CA GLY A 66 3.69 3.50 9.55
C GLY A 66 2.82 4.29 8.58
N LEU A 67 1.77 3.63 8.09
CA LEU A 67 0.90 4.20 7.08
C LEU A 67 -0.45 4.55 7.69
N THR A 68 -0.80 5.83 7.63
CA THR A 68 -2.09 6.32 8.11
C THR A 68 -2.92 6.74 6.91
N LEU A 69 -4.08 6.13 6.72
CA LEU A 69 -4.96 6.36 5.59
C LEU A 69 -6.23 7.10 6.04
N SER A 70 -7.01 7.55 5.04
CA SER A 70 -8.31 8.16 5.31
C SER A 70 -9.23 7.21 6.06
N THR A 71 -10.13 7.74 6.86
CA THR A 71 -11.11 6.94 7.60
C THR A 71 -12.52 7.09 7.04
N THR A 72 -12.69 7.85 5.97
CA THR A 72 -13.98 8.15 5.38
C THR A 72 -14.35 7.08 4.35
N SER A 73 -15.57 6.54 4.47
CA SER A 73 -16.10 5.61 3.48
C SER A 73 -16.14 6.26 2.10
N GLY A 74 -15.69 5.55 1.09
CA GLY A 74 -15.65 6.02 -0.29
C GLY A 74 -14.40 6.82 -0.65
N ALA A 75 -13.51 7.08 0.30
CA ALA A 75 -12.27 7.81 0.02
C ALA A 75 -11.30 6.94 -0.79
N THR A 76 -10.50 7.58 -1.61
CA THR A 76 -9.40 6.93 -2.36
C THR A 76 -8.08 7.55 -1.92
N ASP A 77 -7.16 6.72 -1.48
CA ASP A 77 -5.84 7.16 -1.06
C ASP A 77 -4.79 6.62 -2.00
N ILE A 78 -3.79 7.44 -2.33
CA ILE A 78 -2.69 7.07 -3.21
C ILE A 78 -1.39 7.15 -2.43
N VAL A 79 -0.63 6.04 -2.44
CA VAL A 79 0.66 5.97 -1.75
C VAL A 79 1.73 5.63 -2.77
N PRO A 80 2.61 6.58 -3.11
CA PRO A 80 3.73 6.27 -4.00
C PRO A 80 4.77 5.43 -3.28
N TYR A 81 5.52 4.63 -4.04
CA TYR A 81 6.61 3.84 -3.47
C TYR A 81 7.81 3.81 -4.40
N TYR A 82 8.97 3.55 -3.83
CA TYR A 82 10.22 3.30 -4.55
C TYR A 82 10.93 2.12 -3.90
N VAL A 83 11.38 1.16 -4.70
CA VAL A 83 12.13 0.01 -4.21
C VAL A 83 13.61 0.35 -4.23
N ALA A 84 14.20 0.55 -3.05
CA ALA A 84 15.61 0.89 -2.93
C ALA A 84 16.50 -0.35 -2.95
N ALA A 85 15.99 -1.48 -2.46
CA ALA A 85 16.68 -2.76 -2.44
C ALA A 85 15.65 -3.88 -2.35
N SER A 86 16.07 -5.14 -2.47
CA SER A 86 15.15 -6.27 -2.50
C SER A 86 14.35 -6.45 -1.19
N ASN A 87 14.71 -5.76 -0.13
CA ASN A 87 13.98 -5.78 1.13
C ASN A 87 13.75 -4.38 1.68
N ARG A 88 13.75 -3.36 0.81
CA ARG A 88 13.54 -1.97 1.21
C ARG A 88 12.59 -1.30 0.22
N ILE A 89 11.32 -1.24 0.59
CA ILE A 89 10.30 -0.55 -0.19
C ILE A 89 9.95 0.72 0.56
N ILE A 90 10.35 1.87 0.02
CA ILE A 90 10.17 3.16 0.68
C ILE A 90 8.86 3.75 0.21
N LEU A 91 7.96 4.01 1.15
CA LEU A 91 6.66 4.62 0.86
C LEU A 91 6.77 6.12 1.02
N GLY A 92 6.28 6.85 0.04
CA GLY A 92 6.19 8.29 0.11
C GLY A 92 4.99 8.76 0.92
N ALA A 93 4.83 10.08 1.03
CA ALA A 93 3.70 10.66 1.74
C ALA A 93 2.39 10.31 1.02
N PRO A 94 1.41 9.72 1.71
CA PRO A 94 0.15 9.37 1.07
C PRO A 94 -0.65 10.61 0.70
N GLN A 95 -1.35 10.52 -0.44
CA GLN A 95 -2.32 11.52 -0.83
C GLN A 95 -3.69 10.98 -0.45
N LEU A 96 -4.34 11.66 0.49
CA LEU A 96 -5.54 11.15 1.12
C LEU A 96 -6.79 11.73 0.47
N ALA A 97 -7.83 10.90 0.38
CA ALA A 97 -9.17 11.31 -0.05
C ALA A 97 -9.16 12.07 -1.38
N VAL A 98 -8.52 11.50 -2.40
CA VAL A 98 -8.34 12.16 -3.69
C VAL A 98 -9.53 12.01 -4.64
N SER A 99 -10.61 11.40 -4.21
CA SER A 99 -11.79 11.18 -5.07
C SER A 99 -12.59 12.45 -5.29
#